data_300a341895d23e393738e17297994b35
#
_entry.id   300a341895d23e393738e17297994b35
#
_cell.length_a   1.000
_cell.length_b   1.000
_cell.length_c   1.000
_cell.angle_alpha   90.00
_cell.angle_beta   90.00
_cell.angle_gamma   90.00
#
_symmetry.space_group_name_H-M   'P 1'
#
loop_
_entity.id
_entity.type
_entity.pdbx_description
1 polymer ?
#
loop_
_entity_poly.entity_id
_entity_poly.type
_entity_poly.pdbx_seq_one_letter_code
_entity_poly.pdbx_strand_id
1 'polypeptide(L)'
;MKENSSIWINAGIDKIWQAITDEQQLSQWYAPGSTWKIPSLVAGEKIIFTLMPNAHNGLTEKLPMILTIKNVIQNQEFSFFLDVEETLIAILLEEAQKGTTVAINMSGYEASLANLKALVEGN
;
A
#
# COMPACT_ATOMS: atom_id res chain seq x y z
N MET A 1 9.37 -16.94 12.35
CA MET A 1 8.14 -17.08 11.59
C MET A 1 7.79 -15.74 10.94
N LYS A 2 7.49 -15.77 9.66
CA LYS A 2 7.15 -14.57 8.94
C LYS A 2 5.70 -14.22 9.19
N GLU A 3 5.46 -12.99 9.63
CA GLU A 3 4.10 -12.52 9.81
C GLU A 3 3.72 -11.68 8.62
N ASN A 4 2.47 -11.77 8.21
CA ASN A 4 1.95 -10.92 7.15
C ASN A 4 0.51 -10.55 7.46
N SER A 5 0.01 -9.56 6.70
CA SER A 5 -1.38 -9.14 6.79
C SER A 5 -2.05 -9.48 5.48
N SER A 6 -3.31 -9.91 5.53
CA SER A 6 -4.03 -10.19 4.29
C SER A 6 -5.53 -9.99 4.49
N ILE A 7 -6.23 -9.76 3.36
CA ILE A 7 -7.67 -9.60 3.38
C ILE A 7 -8.22 -10.01 2.01
N TRP A 8 -9.42 -10.61 2.01
CA TRP A 8 -10.15 -10.88 0.76
C TRP A 8 -11.08 -9.71 0.49
N ILE A 9 -11.09 -9.23 -0.76
CA ILE A 9 -11.89 -8.09 -1.18
C ILE A 9 -12.78 -8.51 -2.33
N ASN A 10 -14.06 -8.17 -2.24
CA ASN A 10 -15.04 -8.49 -3.28
C ASN A 10 -14.96 -7.46 -4.40
N ALA A 11 -13.87 -7.51 -5.15
CA ALA A 11 -13.64 -6.61 -6.28
C ALA A 11 -12.66 -7.24 -7.25
N GLY A 12 -12.75 -6.83 -8.50
CA GLY A 12 -11.85 -7.33 -9.53
C GLY A 12 -10.42 -6.87 -9.30
N ILE A 13 -9.47 -7.68 -9.76
CA ILE A 13 -8.06 -7.43 -9.50
C ILE A 13 -7.57 -6.12 -10.15
N ASP A 14 -8.15 -5.74 -11.29
CA ASP A 14 -7.77 -4.49 -11.96
C ASP A 14 -8.11 -3.27 -11.11
N LYS A 15 -9.26 -3.30 -10.46
CA LYS A 15 -9.69 -2.19 -9.60
C LYS A 15 -8.79 -2.07 -8.39
N ILE A 16 -8.39 -3.20 -7.83
CA ILE A 16 -7.51 -3.21 -6.67
C ILE A 16 -6.10 -2.78 -7.07
N TRP A 17 -5.62 -3.20 -8.25
CA TRP A 17 -4.34 -2.74 -8.73
C TRP A 17 -4.27 -1.22 -8.82
N GLN A 18 -5.34 -0.59 -9.32
CA GLN A 18 -5.41 0.87 -9.35
C GLN A 18 -5.33 1.45 -7.94
N ALA A 19 -6.04 0.84 -6.99
CA ALA A 19 -6.07 1.36 -5.62
C ALA A 19 -4.72 1.29 -4.93
N ILE A 20 -3.88 0.32 -5.28
CA ILE A 20 -2.59 0.17 -4.63
C ILE A 20 -1.46 0.88 -5.36
N THR A 21 -1.71 1.44 -6.54
CA THR A 21 -0.67 2.13 -7.31
C THR A 21 -1.02 3.58 -7.62
N ASP A 22 -2.21 4.03 -7.27
CA ASP A 22 -2.64 5.41 -7.53
C ASP A 22 -2.37 6.26 -6.29
N GLU A 23 -1.70 7.40 -6.50
CA GLU A 23 -1.32 8.31 -5.41
C GLU A 23 -2.49 8.71 -4.54
N GLN A 24 -3.60 9.06 -5.16
CA GLN A 24 -4.75 9.55 -4.42
C GLN A 24 -5.44 8.45 -3.63
N GLN A 25 -5.52 7.26 -4.19
CA GLN A 25 -6.15 6.15 -3.50
C GLN A 25 -5.27 5.64 -2.35
N LEU A 26 -3.95 5.58 -2.57
CA LEU A 26 -3.02 5.21 -1.50
C LEU A 26 -3.16 6.14 -0.30
N SER A 27 -3.39 7.43 -0.53
CA SER A 27 -3.55 8.38 0.56
C SER A 27 -4.85 8.18 1.35
N GLN A 28 -5.75 7.36 0.84
CA GLN A 28 -7.02 7.08 1.51
C GLN A 28 -6.99 5.80 2.33
N TRP A 29 -6.17 4.82 1.96
CA TRP A 29 -6.22 3.53 2.65
C TRP A 29 -4.93 3.15 3.37
N TYR A 30 -3.78 3.42 2.78
CA TYR A 30 -2.51 2.95 3.35
C TYR A 30 -2.22 3.61 4.71
N ALA A 31 -2.24 4.90 4.71
CA ALA A 31 -2.11 5.71 5.92
C ALA A 31 -2.99 6.94 5.69
N PRO A 32 -4.26 6.88 6.06
CA PRO A 32 -5.21 7.93 5.68
C PRO A 32 -4.73 9.33 6.06
N GLY A 33 -4.81 10.24 5.09
CA GLY A 33 -4.33 11.60 5.24
C GLY A 33 -2.89 11.83 4.84
N SER A 34 -2.10 10.76 4.71
CA SER A 34 -0.70 10.87 4.29
C SER A 34 -0.63 10.91 2.76
N THR A 35 0.27 11.70 2.22
CA THR A 35 0.35 11.90 0.78
C THR A 35 1.42 11.05 0.14
N TRP A 36 1.19 10.69 -1.11
CA TRP A 36 2.11 9.91 -1.92
C TRP A 36 2.43 10.68 -3.20
N LYS A 37 3.69 10.68 -3.60
CA LYS A 37 4.10 11.20 -4.91
C LYS A 37 4.85 10.10 -5.64
N ILE A 38 4.26 9.61 -6.71
CA ILE A 38 4.81 8.53 -7.53
C ILE A 38 5.01 9.06 -8.95
N PRO A 39 6.21 9.54 -9.29
CA PRO A 39 6.43 10.14 -10.62
C PRO A 39 6.23 9.15 -11.76
N SER A 40 6.61 7.89 -11.55
CA SER A 40 6.30 6.84 -12.53
C SER A 40 6.34 5.48 -11.84
N LEU A 41 5.59 4.52 -12.39
CA LEU A 41 5.48 3.18 -11.81
C LEU A 41 6.49 2.25 -12.48
N VAL A 42 7.77 2.44 -12.17
CA VAL A 42 8.84 1.59 -12.70
C VAL A 42 9.82 1.24 -11.60
N ALA A 43 10.42 0.06 -11.70
CA ALA A 43 11.41 -0.37 -10.73
C ALA A 43 12.57 0.62 -10.68
N GLY A 44 13.00 0.97 -9.48
CA GLY A 44 14.07 1.93 -9.26
C GLY A 44 13.60 3.36 -9.06
N GLU A 45 12.32 3.65 -9.34
CA GLU A 45 11.79 5.01 -9.18
C GLU A 45 11.66 5.35 -7.70
N LYS A 46 11.90 6.62 -7.37
CA LYS A 46 11.75 7.11 -6.00
C LYS A 46 10.35 7.64 -5.77
N ILE A 47 9.77 7.26 -4.63
CA ILE A 47 8.47 7.73 -4.19
C ILE A 47 8.69 8.63 -2.97
N ILE A 48 7.94 9.72 -2.89
CA ILE A 48 7.92 10.54 -1.69
C ILE A 48 6.61 10.27 -0.95
N PHE A 49 6.73 9.65 0.21
CA PHE A 49 5.60 9.36 1.09
C PHE A 49 5.70 10.27 2.31
N THR A 50 4.71 11.14 2.51
CA THR A 50 4.72 12.06 3.63
C THR A 50 3.73 11.56 4.68
N LEU A 51 4.28 10.99 5.75
CA LEU A 51 3.46 10.48 6.85
C LEU A 51 2.97 11.65 7.70
N MET A 52 1.67 11.72 7.90
CA MET A 52 1.05 12.80 8.66
C MET A 52 0.89 12.42 10.12
N PRO A 53 1.00 13.39 11.05
CA PRO A 53 0.76 13.12 12.47
C PRO A 53 -0.65 12.61 12.73
N ASN A 54 -0.78 11.63 13.62
CA ASN A 54 -2.08 11.17 14.06
C ASN A 54 -1.98 10.67 15.50
N ALA A 55 -3.09 10.19 16.05
CA ALA A 55 -3.15 9.78 17.46
C ALA A 55 -2.31 8.54 17.76
N HIS A 56 -1.85 7.82 16.75
CA HIS A 56 -1.21 6.52 16.94
C HIS A 56 0.28 6.49 16.62
N ASN A 57 0.80 7.47 15.89
CA ASN A 57 2.20 7.41 15.46
C ASN A 57 3.15 8.31 16.24
N GLY A 58 2.63 9.09 17.18
CA GLY A 58 3.47 9.92 18.05
C GLY A 58 4.16 11.08 17.36
N LEU A 59 3.83 11.38 16.12
CA LEU A 59 4.44 12.49 15.41
C LEU A 59 3.81 13.81 15.79
N THR A 60 4.63 14.85 15.84
CA THR A 60 4.15 16.22 16.04
C THR A 60 4.15 17.01 14.74
N GLU A 61 4.89 16.53 13.75
CA GLU A 61 4.98 17.16 12.44
C GLU A 61 4.97 16.10 11.38
N LYS A 62 4.65 16.48 10.13
CA LYS A 62 4.69 15.55 9.01
C LYS A 62 6.11 15.04 8.80
N LEU A 63 6.22 13.80 8.36
CA LEU A 63 7.51 13.15 8.15
C LEU A 63 7.63 12.67 6.70
N PRO A 64 8.36 13.40 5.85
CA PRO A 64 8.59 12.92 4.48
C PRO A 64 9.57 11.75 4.49
N MET A 65 9.25 10.72 3.73
CA MET A 65 10.06 9.51 3.63
C MET A 65 10.30 9.19 2.16
N ILE A 66 11.50 8.74 1.84
CA ILE A 66 11.82 8.30 0.48
C ILE A 66 11.70 6.80 0.40
N LEU A 67 10.97 6.33 -0.60
CA LEU A 67 10.81 4.92 -0.89
C LEU A 67 11.36 4.65 -2.27
N THR A 68 11.90 3.45 -2.49
CA THR A 68 12.38 3.05 -3.81
C THR A 68 11.55 1.87 -4.30
N ILE A 69 10.94 2.00 -5.48
CA ILE A 69 10.16 0.92 -6.05
C ILE A 69 11.07 -0.26 -6.40
N LYS A 70 10.71 -1.45 -5.92
CA LYS A 70 11.44 -2.66 -6.25
C LYS A 70 10.82 -3.36 -7.45
N ASN A 71 9.53 -3.70 -7.37
CA ASN A 71 8.85 -4.41 -8.45
C ASN A 71 7.50 -3.78 -8.73
N VAL A 72 7.16 -3.72 -10.03
CA VAL A 72 5.82 -3.35 -10.48
C VAL A 72 5.40 -4.43 -11.48
N ILE A 73 4.61 -5.39 -11.01
CA ILE A 73 4.12 -6.48 -11.84
C ILE A 73 2.59 -6.37 -11.83
N GLN A 74 2.04 -5.90 -12.92
CA GLN A 74 0.62 -5.57 -12.99
C GLN A 74 -0.26 -6.71 -12.48
N ASN A 75 -1.18 -6.37 -11.59
CA ASN A 75 -2.13 -7.32 -10.99
C ASN A 75 -1.48 -8.41 -10.15
N GLN A 76 -0.20 -8.26 -9.79
CA GLN A 76 0.49 -9.27 -9.00
C GLN A 76 1.26 -8.67 -7.83
N GLU A 77 2.12 -7.69 -8.08
CA GLU A 77 2.99 -7.18 -7.02
C GLU A 77 3.34 -5.72 -7.20
N PHE A 78 3.19 -4.95 -6.13
CA PHE A 78 3.76 -3.62 -6.03
C PHE A 78 4.58 -3.60 -4.74
N SER A 79 5.90 -3.52 -4.88
CA SER A 79 6.78 -3.58 -3.72
C SER A 79 7.79 -2.44 -3.76
N PHE A 80 8.20 -2.00 -2.59
CA PHE A 80 9.12 -0.88 -2.44
C PHE A 80 9.90 -1.01 -1.14
N PHE A 81 11.04 -0.34 -1.10
CA PHE A 81 11.88 -0.28 0.09
C PHE A 81 11.67 1.05 0.82
N LEU A 82 11.68 1.00 2.14
CA LEU A 82 11.87 2.19 2.95
C LEU A 82 13.37 2.45 2.96
N ASP A 83 13.82 3.50 2.26
CA ASP A 83 15.25 3.73 2.07
C ASP A 83 16.04 3.82 3.38
N VAL A 84 15.46 4.45 4.38
CA VAL A 84 16.14 4.66 5.66
C VAL A 84 16.39 3.34 6.38
N GLU A 85 15.46 2.41 6.31
CA GLU A 85 15.53 1.15 7.07
C GLU A 85 15.83 -0.06 6.19
N GLU A 86 15.92 0.14 4.90
CA GLU A 86 16.11 -0.94 3.94
C GLU A 86 15.05 -2.05 4.10
N THR A 87 13.87 -1.67 4.59
CA THR A 87 12.78 -2.61 4.81
C THR A 87 11.95 -2.74 3.54
N LEU A 88 11.76 -3.97 3.09
CA LEU A 88 10.93 -4.25 1.93
C LEU A 88 9.47 -4.38 2.34
N ILE A 89 8.60 -3.63 1.66
CA ILE A 89 7.15 -3.77 1.79
C ILE A 89 6.62 -4.26 0.45
N ALA A 90 5.99 -5.43 0.46
CA ALA A 90 5.45 -6.02 -0.76
C ALA A 90 3.94 -6.19 -0.63
N ILE A 91 3.22 -5.60 -1.58
CA ILE A 91 1.76 -5.75 -1.67
C ILE A 91 1.50 -6.73 -2.79
N LEU A 92 0.91 -7.88 -2.46
CA LEU A 92 0.69 -8.97 -3.40
C LEU A 92 -0.79 -9.17 -3.64
N LEU A 93 -1.15 -9.43 -4.90
CA LEU A 93 -2.53 -9.65 -5.30
C LEU A 93 -2.69 -11.04 -5.86
N GLU A 94 -3.81 -11.68 -5.54
CA GLU A 94 -4.15 -13.00 -6.08
C GLU A 94 -5.66 -13.12 -6.22
N GLU A 95 -6.11 -13.49 -7.42
CA GLU A 95 -7.53 -13.72 -7.63
C GLU A 95 -8.00 -14.93 -6.82
N ALA A 96 -9.12 -14.78 -6.12
CA ALA A 96 -9.66 -15.84 -5.29
C ALA A 96 -11.16 -15.66 -5.09
N GLN A 97 -11.94 -16.70 -5.30
CA GLN A 97 -13.37 -16.72 -4.98
C GLN A 97 -14.13 -15.53 -5.56
N LYS A 98 -13.89 -15.23 -6.83
CA LYS A 98 -14.56 -14.14 -7.55
C LYS A 98 -14.18 -12.74 -7.07
N GLY A 99 -13.14 -12.64 -6.26
CA GLY A 99 -12.60 -11.37 -5.81
C GLY A 99 -11.09 -11.44 -5.83
N THR A 100 -10.47 -10.73 -4.91
CA THR A 100 -9.01 -10.64 -4.85
C THR A 100 -8.52 -10.70 -3.41
N THR A 101 -7.52 -11.52 -3.16
CA THR A 101 -6.82 -11.50 -1.88
C THR A 101 -5.65 -10.54 -1.99
N VAL A 102 -5.54 -9.61 -1.03
CA VAL A 102 -4.44 -8.66 -0.95
C VAL A 102 -3.62 -9.02 0.28
N ALA A 103 -2.33 -9.22 0.08
CA ALA A 103 -1.43 -9.57 1.18
C ALA A 103 -0.27 -8.57 1.23
N ILE A 104 0.13 -8.21 2.44
CA ILE A 104 1.31 -7.40 2.68
C ILE A 104 2.26 -8.24 3.53
N ASN A 105 3.54 -8.23 3.20
CA ASN A 105 4.53 -9.13 3.79
C ASN A 105 4.93 -8.78 5.23
N MET A 106 4.11 -7.99 5.92
CA MET A 106 4.37 -7.58 7.30
C MET A 106 3.06 -7.59 8.08
N SER A 107 3.15 -7.83 9.38
CA SER A 107 1.99 -7.68 10.26
C SER A 107 1.73 -6.21 10.55
N GLY A 108 0.54 -5.91 11.08
CA GLY A 108 0.21 -4.54 11.47
C GLY A 108 -0.51 -3.73 10.42
N TYR A 109 -0.82 -4.33 9.27
CA TYR A 109 -1.53 -3.63 8.20
C TYR A 109 -3.02 -3.94 8.14
N GLU A 110 -3.55 -4.61 9.16
CA GLU A 110 -4.97 -5.02 9.17
C GLU A 110 -5.92 -3.83 8.99
N ALA A 111 -5.65 -2.72 9.69
CA ALA A 111 -6.49 -1.54 9.58
C ALA A 111 -6.40 -0.91 8.19
N SER A 112 -5.19 -0.85 7.63
CA SER A 112 -5.00 -0.31 6.28
C SER A 112 -5.72 -1.17 5.25
N LEU A 113 -5.62 -2.49 5.38
CA LEU A 113 -6.30 -3.39 4.45
C LEU A 113 -7.81 -3.29 4.58
N ALA A 114 -8.33 -3.09 5.79
CA ALA A 114 -9.76 -2.85 5.99
C ALA A 114 -10.20 -1.56 5.30
N ASN A 115 -9.37 -0.52 5.34
CA ASN A 115 -9.64 0.72 4.62
C ASN A 115 -9.66 0.50 3.11
N LEU A 116 -8.72 -0.30 2.61
CA LEU A 116 -8.67 -0.64 1.18
C LEU A 116 -9.95 -1.36 0.76
N LYS A 117 -10.37 -2.34 1.55
CA LYS A 117 -11.60 -3.08 1.27
C LYS A 117 -12.80 -2.13 1.22
N ALA A 118 -12.92 -1.24 2.21
CA ALA A 118 -14.01 -0.28 2.24
C ALA A 118 -13.98 0.66 1.04
N LEU A 119 -12.78 1.08 0.64
CA LEU A 119 -12.61 2.00 -0.49
C LEU A 119 -13.09 1.36 -1.80
N VAL A 120 -12.69 0.12 -2.08
CA VAL A 120 -13.01 -0.49 -3.37
C VAL A 120 -14.39 -1.15 -3.38
N GLU A 121 -14.89 -1.63 -2.25
CA GLU A 121 -16.23 -2.23 -2.19
C GLU A 121 -17.32 -1.18 -1.98
N GLY A 122 -16.98 -0.06 -1.41
CA GLY A 122 -17.94 0.99 -1.09
C GLY A 122 -18.43 1.78 -2.30
N ASN A 123 -17.88 1.53 -3.45
CA ASN A 123 -18.25 2.27 -4.68
C ASN A 123 -18.80 1.35 -5.75
#